data_22e91c5e92d398bc44cd69b70cf7cf60
#
_entry.id   22e91c5e92d398bc44cd69b70cf7cf60
#
_cell.length_a   1.000
_cell.length_b   1.000
_cell.length_c   1.000
_cell.angle_alpha   90.00
_cell.angle_beta   90.00
_cell.angle_gamma   90.00
#
_symmetry.space_group_name_H-M   'P 1'
#
loop_
_entity.id
_entity.type
_entity.pdbx_description
1 polymer ?
#
loop_
_entity_poly.entity_id
_entity_poly.type
_entity_poly.pdbx_seq_one_letter_code
_entity_poly.pdbx_strand_id
1 'polypeptide(L)'
;VERPFIPAELVLGARGTFYARTLDVDMPTTVDCMVQAQQHKGASVIECLVNCVIFNNGTHDWITNRDSRAERTILLKHGEKMIFGVNKDKGLALDYTQGLIPRLIVVAADDERVLVHNAKEADPTLHRMLALMGQERYLDTNHDGQGDDLPIALGVIRDVEAESYDQAVNNQIKEVQEKSKVKTFDELLQTLEHWDID
;
A
#
# COMPACT_ATOMS: atom_id res chain seq x y z
N VAL A 1 -22.49 -9.74 12.86
CA VAL A 1 -21.03 -9.88 12.75
C VAL A 1 -20.56 -8.80 11.78
N GLU A 2 -19.66 -7.92 12.23
CA GLU A 2 -19.10 -6.87 11.41
C GLU A 2 -18.10 -7.47 10.40
N ARG A 3 -18.04 -6.89 9.20
CA ARG A 3 -17.02 -7.26 8.23
C ARG A 3 -15.70 -6.57 8.59
N PRO A 4 -14.55 -7.27 8.54
CA PRO A 4 -13.27 -6.64 8.76
C PRO A 4 -13.01 -5.59 7.67
N PHE A 5 -12.40 -4.47 8.04
CA PHE A 5 -11.89 -3.53 7.05
C PHE A 5 -10.55 -4.03 6.47
N ILE A 6 -10.25 -3.60 5.26
CA ILE A 6 -8.98 -3.93 4.58
C ILE A 6 -7.99 -2.79 4.82
N PRO A 7 -6.86 -3.02 5.55
CA PRO A 7 -5.89 -1.97 5.85
C PRO A 7 -5.39 -1.22 4.60
N ALA A 8 -5.14 -1.95 3.52
CA ALA A 8 -4.73 -1.36 2.25
C ALA A 8 -5.74 -0.34 1.70
N GLU A 9 -7.05 -0.64 1.76
CA GLU A 9 -8.08 0.30 1.28
C GLU A 9 -8.13 1.56 2.13
N LEU A 10 -7.95 1.42 3.44
CA LEU A 10 -7.88 2.56 4.35
C LEU A 10 -6.69 3.47 4.01
N VAL A 11 -5.51 2.88 3.84
CA VAL A 11 -4.28 3.62 3.50
C VAL A 11 -4.41 4.31 2.14
N LEU A 12 -4.82 3.59 1.11
CA LEU A 12 -4.95 4.14 -0.24
C LEU A 12 -6.10 5.17 -0.34
N GLY A 13 -7.21 4.94 0.39
CA GLY A 13 -8.31 5.90 0.50
C GLY A 13 -7.92 7.19 1.22
N ALA A 14 -7.03 7.11 2.22
CA ALA A 14 -6.43 8.26 2.90
C ALA A 14 -5.28 8.91 2.09
N ARG A 15 -5.07 8.50 0.84
CA ARG A 15 -3.97 8.96 -0.03
C ARG A 15 -2.57 8.65 0.52
N GLY A 16 -2.43 7.50 1.22
CA GLY A 16 -1.13 7.02 1.67
C GLY A 16 -0.12 6.91 0.54
N THR A 17 1.10 7.36 0.79
CA THR A 17 2.14 7.54 -0.22
C THR A 17 3.06 6.33 -0.32
N PHE A 18 3.15 5.53 0.76
CA PHE A 18 3.86 4.26 0.79
C PHE A 18 2.99 3.18 1.43
N TYR A 19 2.92 2.03 0.76
CA TYR A 19 2.27 0.85 1.30
C TYR A 19 3.01 -0.41 0.88
N ALA A 20 3.37 -1.24 1.86
CA ALA A 20 3.99 -2.54 1.65
C ALA A 20 3.25 -3.61 2.44
N ARG A 21 3.32 -4.87 1.97
CA ARG A 21 2.80 -6.03 2.69
C ARG A 21 3.87 -7.10 2.84
N THR A 22 3.95 -7.69 4.03
CA THR A 22 4.94 -8.72 4.37
C THR A 22 4.29 -9.87 5.15
N LEU A 23 5.06 -10.94 5.33
CA LEU A 23 4.70 -12.08 6.19
C LEU A 23 5.67 -12.16 7.36
N ASP A 24 5.18 -12.55 8.54
CA ASP A 24 6.01 -12.77 9.73
C ASP A 24 7.09 -13.85 9.54
N VAL A 25 6.83 -14.81 8.66
CA VAL A 25 7.77 -15.90 8.31
C VAL A 25 8.80 -15.52 7.23
N ASP A 26 8.66 -14.33 6.62
CA ASP A 26 9.57 -13.83 5.56
C ASP A 26 10.33 -12.59 6.03
N MET A 27 11.28 -12.83 6.94
CA MET A 27 12.11 -11.78 7.52
C MET A 27 12.91 -10.95 6.48
N PRO A 28 13.53 -11.58 5.43
CA PRO A 28 14.24 -10.79 4.43
C PRO A 28 13.36 -9.77 3.72
N THR A 29 12.18 -10.16 3.24
CA THR A 29 11.23 -9.23 2.60
C THR A 29 10.74 -8.17 3.58
N THR A 30 10.50 -8.54 4.84
CA THR A 30 10.07 -7.59 5.89
C THR A 30 11.13 -6.52 6.15
N VAL A 31 12.39 -6.92 6.31
CA VAL A 31 13.50 -5.97 6.50
C VAL A 31 13.67 -5.05 5.29
N ASP A 32 13.62 -5.60 4.06
CA ASP A 32 13.73 -4.80 2.85
C ASP A 32 12.60 -3.75 2.76
N CYS A 33 11.36 -4.14 3.03
CA CYS A 33 10.24 -3.20 3.09
C CYS A 33 10.42 -2.11 4.16
N MET A 34 10.95 -2.46 5.35
CA MET A 34 11.22 -1.49 6.41
C MET A 34 12.31 -0.49 6.01
N VAL A 35 13.37 -0.94 5.33
CA VAL A 35 14.43 -0.06 4.83
C VAL A 35 13.86 0.91 3.77
N GLN A 36 13.07 0.40 2.83
CA GLN A 36 12.45 1.26 1.80
C GLN A 36 11.45 2.24 2.44
N ALA A 37 10.65 1.81 3.41
CA ALA A 37 9.73 2.68 4.14
C ALA A 37 10.45 3.80 4.92
N GLN A 38 11.62 3.52 5.48
CA GLN A 38 12.44 4.52 6.18
C GLN A 38 13.06 5.53 5.20
N GLN A 39 13.38 5.11 3.98
CA GLN A 39 13.95 5.99 2.95
C GLN A 39 12.87 6.81 2.23
N HIS A 40 11.62 6.38 2.30
CA HIS A 40 10.49 7.04 1.66
C HIS A 40 10.27 8.45 2.21
N LYS A 41 9.94 9.40 1.32
CA LYS A 41 9.49 10.74 1.69
C LYS A 41 7.97 10.77 1.70
N GLY A 42 7.38 10.90 2.87
CA GLY A 42 5.94 10.86 3.08
C GLY A 42 5.54 9.97 4.26
N ALA A 43 4.29 9.54 4.29
CA ALA A 43 3.78 8.62 5.30
C ALA A 43 3.92 7.18 4.81
N SER A 44 4.55 6.31 5.62
CA SER A 44 4.76 4.89 5.28
C SER A 44 3.91 3.98 6.16
N VAL A 45 3.26 3.00 5.53
CA VAL A 45 2.52 1.94 6.21
C VAL A 45 3.01 0.58 5.70
N ILE A 46 3.33 -0.31 6.63
CA ILE A 46 3.67 -1.71 6.35
C ILE A 46 2.64 -2.60 7.04
N GLU A 47 1.93 -3.41 6.28
CA GLU A 47 1.06 -4.46 6.79
C GLU A 47 1.86 -5.76 6.90
N CYS A 48 2.09 -6.24 8.13
CA CYS A 48 2.71 -7.53 8.36
C CYS A 48 1.62 -8.56 8.73
N LEU A 49 1.42 -9.56 7.88
CA LEU A 49 0.47 -10.64 8.14
C LEU A 49 1.09 -11.62 9.14
N VAL A 50 0.53 -11.64 10.33
CA VAL A 50 1.04 -12.40 11.48
C VAL A 50 0.01 -13.44 11.92
N ASN A 51 0.46 -14.67 12.19
CA ASN A 51 -0.40 -15.69 12.77
C ASN A 51 -0.74 -15.36 14.23
N CYS A 52 -2.02 -15.40 14.58
CA CYS A 52 -2.48 -15.22 15.95
C CYS A 52 -2.98 -16.54 16.54
N VAL A 53 -2.13 -17.18 17.36
CA VAL A 53 -2.43 -18.49 17.96
C VAL A 53 -3.64 -18.50 18.92
N ILE A 54 -4.05 -17.32 19.40
CA ILE A 54 -5.15 -17.20 20.35
C ILE A 54 -6.48 -16.99 19.65
N PHE A 55 -6.55 -16.03 18.70
CA PHE A 55 -7.80 -15.62 18.08
C PHE A 55 -8.08 -16.31 16.75
N ASN A 56 -7.06 -16.62 15.97
CA ASN A 56 -7.23 -17.22 14.64
C ASN A 56 -5.97 -17.97 14.20
N ASN A 57 -5.69 -19.09 14.88
CA ASN A 57 -4.52 -19.89 14.58
C ASN A 57 -4.63 -20.54 13.19
N GLY A 58 -3.56 -20.46 12.41
CA GLY A 58 -3.48 -21.02 11.06
C GLY A 58 -4.16 -20.16 9.98
N THR A 59 -4.58 -18.93 10.29
CA THR A 59 -5.28 -18.07 9.31
C THR A 59 -4.46 -17.81 8.05
N HIS A 60 -3.14 -17.84 8.15
CA HIS A 60 -2.21 -17.57 7.04
C HIS A 60 -1.46 -18.83 6.56
N ASP A 61 -1.80 -20.04 7.04
CA ASP A 61 -1.07 -21.29 6.69
C ASP A 61 -1.00 -21.51 5.17
N TRP A 62 -2.03 -21.14 4.45
CA TRP A 62 -2.13 -21.29 3.01
C TRP A 62 -1.10 -20.44 2.20
N ILE A 63 -0.52 -19.38 2.80
CA ILE A 63 0.53 -18.52 2.22
C ILE A 63 1.86 -18.59 2.96
N THR A 64 1.90 -19.18 4.15
CA THR A 64 3.13 -19.33 4.93
C THR A 64 3.78 -20.68 4.78
N ASN A 65 3.01 -21.73 4.44
CA ASN A 65 3.52 -23.06 4.18
C ASN A 65 4.46 -23.04 2.97
N ARG A 66 5.65 -23.66 3.12
CA ARG A 66 6.70 -23.68 2.09
C ARG A 66 6.25 -24.30 0.78
N ASP A 67 5.37 -25.30 0.84
CA ASP A 67 4.92 -26.06 -0.33
C ASP A 67 3.91 -25.28 -1.18
N SER A 68 3.14 -24.34 -0.58
CA SER A 68 2.09 -23.59 -1.24
C SER A 68 2.44 -22.12 -1.47
N ARG A 69 3.36 -21.56 -0.67
CA ARG A 69 3.66 -20.13 -0.68
C ARG A 69 4.00 -19.57 -2.07
N ALA A 70 4.85 -20.25 -2.81
CA ALA A 70 5.26 -19.77 -4.14
C ALA A 70 4.10 -19.71 -5.16
N GLU A 71 3.09 -20.56 -4.98
CA GLU A 71 1.88 -20.56 -5.81
C GLU A 71 0.85 -19.53 -5.37
N ARG A 72 0.90 -19.14 -4.10
CA ARG A 72 -0.13 -18.31 -3.44
C ARG A 72 0.32 -16.88 -3.14
N THR A 73 1.59 -16.56 -3.41
CA THR A 73 2.14 -15.22 -3.18
C THR A 73 2.91 -14.73 -4.39
N ILE A 74 2.93 -13.42 -4.59
CA ILE A 74 3.78 -12.75 -5.56
C ILE A 74 4.58 -11.65 -4.86
N LEU A 75 5.91 -11.68 -5.02
CA LEU A 75 6.78 -10.61 -4.53
C LEU A 75 6.88 -9.51 -5.58
N LEU A 76 6.30 -8.35 -5.28
CA LEU A 76 6.33 -7.18 -6.15
C LEU A 76 7.64 -6.39 -5.95
N LYS A 77 8.29 -6.09 -7.06
CA LYS A 77 9.47 -5.21 -7.11
C LYS A 77 9.31 -4.19 -8.22
N HIS A 78 9.60 -2.94 -7.90
CA HIS A 78 9.51 -1.86 -8.87
C HIS A 78 10.34 -2.13 -10.12
N GLY A 79 9.76 -2.01 -11.30
CA GLY A 79 10.41 -2.24 -12.59
C GLY A 79 10.51 -3.71 -13.02
N GLU A 80 10.11 -4.68 -12.19
CA GLU A 80 10.13 -6.09 -12.55
C GLU A 80 8.75 -6.59 -13.04
N LYS A 81 8.77 -7.61 -13.93
CA LYS A 81 7.55 -8.30 -14.35
C LYS A 81 6.89 -8.99 -13.16
N MET A 82 5.57 -8.92 -13.10
CA MET A 82 4.77 -9.55 -12.04
C MET A 82 4.62 -11.04 -12.31
N ILE A 83 5.66 -11.83 -11.99
CA ILE A 83 5.75 -13.27 -12.22
C ILE A 83 5.80 -14.00 -10.88
N PHE A 84 5.07 -15.12 -10.76
CA PHE A 84 5.01 -15.95 -9.57
C PHE A 84 4.86 -17.44 -9.92
N GLY A 85 4.66 -18.29 -8.91
CA GLY A 85 4.60 -19.75 -9.05
C GLY A 85 5.93 -20.41 -8.73
N VAL A 86 5.89 -21.69 -8.37
CA VAL A 86 7.09 -22.50 -8.04
C VAL A 86 8.09 -22.50 -9.19
N ASN A 87 7.59 -22.60 -10.42
CA ASN A 87 8.41 -22.61 -11.64
C ASN A 87 8.54 -21.22 -12.27
N LYS A 88 7.99 -20.18 -11.65
CA LYS A 88 7.87 -18.82 -12.25
C LYS A 88 7.20 -18.85 -13.63
N ASP A 89 6.19 -19.64 -13.77
CA ASP A 89 5.45 -19.92 -14.99
C ASP A 89 4.14 -19.12 -15.10
N LYS A 90 3.78 -18.38 -14.06
CA LYS A 90 2.57 -17.57 -13.99
C LYS A 90 2.88 -16.09 -13.95
N GLY A 91 2.08 -15.28 -14.61
CA GLY A 91 2.15 -13.83 -14.62
C GLY A 91 0.81 -13.17 -14.37
N LEU A 92 0.81 -11.90 -13.92
CA LEU A 92 -0.39 -11.10 -13.78
C LEU A 92 -0.59 -10.21 -15.00
N ALA A 93 -1.82 -10.17 -15.51
CA ALA A 93 -2.24 -9.30 -16.60
C ALA A 93 -3.58 -8.63 -16.28
N LEU A 94 -3.95 -7.60 -17.07
CA LEU A 94 -5.28 -6.99 -17.01
C LEU A 94 -6.16 -7.54 -18.13
N ASP A 95 -7.37 -7.97 -17.79
CA ASP A 95 -8.43 -8.34 -18.70
C ASP A 95 -9.48 -7.23 -18.79
N TYR A 96 -9.78 -6.82 -20.03
CA TYR A 96 -10.78 -5.81 -20.36
C TYR A 96 -12.00 -6.42 -21.09
N THR A 97 -12.05 -7.74 -21.27
CA THR A 97 -13.05 -8.41 -22.09
C THR A 97 -14.39 -8.54 -21.38
N GLN A 98 -14.40 -8.49 -20.04
CA GLN A 98 -15.60 -8.75 -19.24
C GLN A 98 -16.35 -7.50 -18.78
N GLY A 99 -16.10 -6.34 -19.37
CA GLY A 99 -16.80 -5.10 -19.05
C GLY A 99 -15.90 -3.86 -19.07
N LEU A 100 -16.42 -2.76 -18.51
CA LEU A 100 -15.73 -1.47 -18.49
C LEU A 100 -14.61 -1.39 -17.43
N ILE A 101 -14.66 -2.27 -16.42
CA ILE A 101 -13.69 -2.29 -15.32
C ILE A 101 -12.68 -3.41 -15.58
N PRO A 102 -11.37 -3.09 -15.69
CA PRO A 102 -10.35 -4.11 -15.85
C PRO A 102 -10.28 -5.03 -14.62
N ARG A 103 -9.96 -6.30 -14.85
CA ARG A 103 -9.73 -7.30 -13.80
C ARG A 103 -8.31 -7.84 -13.90
N LEU A 104 -7.71 -8.13 -12.76
CA LEU A 104 -6.46 -8.89 -12.72
C LEU A 104 -6.77 -10.35 -13.05
N ILE A 105 -5.95 -10.93 -13.93
CA ILE A 105 -6.02 -12.34 -14.31
C ILE A 105 -4.64 -12.96 -14.26
N VAL A 106 -4.61 -14.29 -14.10
CA VAL A 106 -3.39 -15.07 -14.22
C VAL A 106 -3.21 -15.53 -15.67
N VAL A 107 -2.03 -15.31 -16.21
CA VAL A 107 -1.62 -15.74 -17.56
C VAL A 107 -0.29 -16.48 -17.48
N ALA A 108 0.17 -17.10 -18.58
CA ALA A 108 1.51 -17.67 -18.65
C ALA A 108 2.59 -16.57 -18.50
N ALA A 109 3.73 -16.89 -17.89
CA ALA A 109 4.79 -15.90 -17.62
C ALA A 109 5.44 -15.32 -18.89
N ASP A 110 5.32 -16.01 -20.03
CA ASP A 110 5.82 -15.59 -21.35
C ASP A 110 4.77 -14.79 -22.15
N ASP A 111 3.54 -14.65 -21.63
CA ASP A 111 2.52 -13.82 -22.25
C ASP A 111 2.99 -12.35 -22.30
N GLU A 112 2.83 -11.71 -23.47
CA GLU A 112 3.26 -10.32 -23.67
C GLU A 112 2.49 -9.31 -22.81
N ARG A 113 1.29 -9.66 -22.32
CA ARG A 113 0.44 -8.84 -21.45
C ARG A 113 0.90 -8.83 -19.99
N VAL A 114 1.91 -9.64 -19.60
CA VAL A 114 2.40 -9.67 -18.22
C VAL A 114 2.82 -8.27 -17.79
N LEU A 115 2.20 -7.79 -16.73
CA LEU A 115 2.43 -6.45 -16.19
C LEU A 115 3.83 -6.31 -15.59
N VAL A 116 4.37 -5.10 -15.73
CA VAL A 116 5.56 -4.66 -14.99
C VAL A 116 5.08 -3.82 -13.81
N HIS A 117 5.56 -4.12 -12.61
CA HIS A 117 5.18 -3.39 -11.42
C HIS A 117 5.77 -1.98 -11.41
N ASN A 118 4.92 -0.96 -11.29
CA ASN A 118 5.32 0.42 -11.09
C ASN A 118 4.84 0.92 -9.73
N ALA A 119 5.64 0.73 -8.68
CA ALA A 119 5.29 1.22 -7.33
C ALA A 119 5.18 2.76 -7.27
N LYS A 120 5.77 3.48 -8.24
CA LYS A 120 5.81 4.95 -8.28
C LYS A 120 4.71 5.58 -9.14
N GLU A 121 3.74 4.78 -9.60
CA GLU A 121 2.60 5.29 -10.35
C GLU A 121 1.74 6.21 -9.46
N ALA A 122 1.46 7.41 -9.95
CA ALA A 122 0.69 8.40 -9.21
C ALA A 122 -0.76 7.93 -8.98
N ASP A 123 -1.39 7.35 -10.01
CA ASP A 123 -2.73 6.78 -9.92
C ASP A 123 -2.72 5.49 -9.08
N PRO A 124 -3.49 5.41 -7.98
CA PRO A 124 -3.46 4.26 -7.09
C PRO A 124 -4.31 3.07 -7.59
N THR A 125 -4.96 3.16 -8.74
CA THR A 125 -5.95 2.15 -9.18
C THR A 125 -5.34 0.76 -9.26
N LEU A 126 -4.20 0.59 -9.94
CA LEU A 126 -3.53 -0.72 -10.01
C LEU A 126 -2.98 -1.14 -8.64
N HIS A 127 -2.43 -0.21 -7.85
CA HIS A 127 -1.97 -0.52 -6.49
C HIS A 127 -3.10 -1.04 -5.61
N ARG A 128 -4.29 -0.46 -5.72
CA ARG A 128 -5.48 -0.94 -5.01
C ARG A 128 -5.87 -2.34 -5.46
N MET A 129 -5.89 -2.61 -6.77
CA MET A 129 -6.20 -3.95 -7.29
C MET A 129 -5.19 -4.99 -6.77
N LEU A 130 -3.89 -4.68 -6.80
CA LEU A 130 -2.83 -5.54 -6.29
C LEU A 130 -2.96 -5.78 -4.77
N ALA A 131 -3.27 -4.74 -4.02
CA ALA A 131 -3.42 -4.83 -2.57
C ALA A 131 -4.65 -5.64 -2.13
N LEU A 132 -5.68 -5.73 -2.97
CA LEU A 132 -6.89 -6.51 -2.73
C LEU A 132 -6.75 -7.98 -3.11
N MET A 133 -5.76 -8.34 -3.95
CA MET A 133 -5.53 -9.74 -4.32
C MET A 133 -5.38 -10.63 -3.08
N GLY A 134 -5.96 -11.82 -3.14
CA GLY A 134 -5.90 -12.83 -2.09
C GLY A 134 -6.69 -12.49 -0.81
N GLN A 135 -7.19 -11.26 -0.69
CA GLN A 135 -8.15 -10.90 0.36
C GLN A 135 -9.59 -11.19 -0.05
N GLU A 136 -9.80 -11.50 -1.29
CA GLU A 136 -11.08 -11.79 -1.93
C GLU A 136 -11.73 -13.11 -1.52
N ARG A 137 -11.15 -13.84 -0.55
CA ARG A 137 -11.89 -14.88 0.18
C ARG A 137 -13.25 -14.38 0.73
N TYR A 138 -13.40 -13.04 0.80
CA TYR A 138 -14.64 -12.36 1.20
C TYR A 138 -15.42 -11.77 0.04
N LEU A 139 -14.83 -11.75 -1.16
CA LEU A 139 -15.42 -11.26 -2.40
C LEU A 139 -15.29 -12.37 -3.45
N ASP A 140 -16.01 -13.48 -3.22
CA ASP A 140 -16.25 -14.50 -4.23
C ASP A 140 -17.03 -13.85 -5.38
N THR A 141 -16.30 -13.28 -6.34
CA THR A 141 -16.86 -12.48 -7.45
C THR A 141 -17.58 -13.34 -8.47
N ASN A 142 -17.25 -14.63 -8.55
CA ASN A 142 -17.90 -15.63 -9.40
C ASN A 142 -18.94 -16.47 -8.65
N HIS A 143 -19.04 -16.30 -7.31
CA HIS A 143 -20.00 -17.01 -6.46
C HIS A 143 -19.86 -18.55 -6.49
N ASP A 144 -18.65 -19.05 -6.77
CA ASP A 144 -18.37 -20.50 -6.81
C ASP A 144 -17.88 -21.06 -5.47
N GLY A 145 -17.68 -20.20 -4.47
CA GLY A 145 -17.22 -20.56 -3.13
C GLY A 145 -15.73 -20.88 -3.04
N GLN A 146 -14.96 -20.70 -4.12
CA GLN A 146 -13.53 -21.04 -4.15
C GLN A 146 -12.58 -19.83 -4.05
N GLY A 147 -13.08 -18.61 -4.25
CA GLY A 147 -12.26 -17.41 -4.34
C GLY A 147 -11.41 -17.37 -5.63
N ASP A 148 -10.95 -16.20 -6.01
CA ASP A 148 -10.12 -16.06 -7.19
C ASP A 148 -8.73 -16.67 -6.99
N ASP A 149 -8.16 -17.31 -8.04
CA ASP A 149 -6.82 -17.94 -8.05
C ASP A 149 -5.67 -16.91 -7.98
N LEU A 150 -5.96 -15.67 -7.67
CA LEU A 150 -4.96 -14.61 -7.57
C LEU A 150 -4.07 -14.78 -6.32
N PRO A 151 -2.75 -14.59 -6.45
CA PRO A 151 -1.83 -14.66 -5.33
C PRO A 151 -1.99 -13.44 -4.40
N ILE A 152 -1.55 -13.54 -3.15
CA ILE A 152 -1.36 -12.36 -2.31
C ILE A 152 -0.13 -11.58 -2.77
N ALA A 153 -0.28 -10.28 -2.96
CA ALA A 153 0.82 -9.37 -3.24
C ALA A 153 1.62 -9.07 -1.96
N LEU A 154 2.92 -9.31 -2.02
CA LEU A 154 3.92 -8.99 -1.00
C LEU A 154 4.94 -8.01 -1.56
N GLY A 155 5.72 -7.37 -0.68
CA GLY A 155 6.70 -6.36 -1.04
C GLY A 155 6.09 -4.95 -1.09
N VAL A 156 6.79 -4.02 -1.72
CA VAL A 156 6.37 -2.63 -1.84
C VAL A 156 5.35 -2.50 -2.97
N ILE A 157 4.09 -2.26 -2.61
CA ILE A 157 2.99 -2.12 -3.56
C ILE A 157 2.91 -0.69 -4.09
N ARG A 158 3.16 0.32 -3.22
CA ARG A 158 3.13 1.75 -3.56
C ARG A 158 4.29 2.48 -2.90
N ASP A 159 4.97 3.35 -3.66
CA ASP A 159 6.06 4.22 -3.21
C ASP A 159 6.06 5.51 -4.04
N VAL A 160 5.19 6.44 -3.70
CA VAL A 160 5.03 7.73 -4.40
C VAL A 160 5.48 8.84 -3.47
N GLU A 161 6.58 9.49 -3.78
CA GLU A 161 7.11 10.58 -2.95
C GLU A 161 6.07 11.70 -2.76
N ALA A 162 5.98 12.20 -1.55
CA ALA A 162 5.18 13.36 -1.18
C ALA A 162 5.89 14.16 -0.10
N GLU A 163 5.53 15.42 0.02
CA GLU A 163 6.00 16.26 1.11
C GLU A 163 5.52 15.68 2.45
N SER A 164 6.43 15.58 3.43
CA SER A 164 6.06 15.16 4.76
C SER A 164 5.22 16.24 5.47
N TYR A 165 4.36 15.83 6.41
CA TYR A 165 3.48 16.75 7.12
C TYR A 165 4.26 17.86 7.86
N ASP A 166 5.35 17.50 8.52
CA ASP A 166 6.21 18.45 9.24
C ASP A 166 6.85 19.46 8.28
N GLN A 167 7.29 19.01 7.10
CA GLN A 167 7.84 19.89 6.08
C GLN A 167 6.78 20.85 5.52
N ALA A 168 5.58 20.35 5.22
CA ALA A 168 4.48 21.17 4.74
C ALA A 168 4.08 22.23 5.76
N VAL A 169 3.97 21.86 7.04
CA VAL A 169 3.66 22.82 8.14
C VAL A 169 4.78 23.85 8.29
N ASN A 170 6.04 23.45 8.27
CA ASN A 170 7.17 24.37 8.37
C ASN A 170 7.21 25.35 7.19
N ASN A 171 6.91 24.89 5.97
CA ASN A 171 6.84 25.73 4.79
C ASN A 171 5.68 26.74 4.91
N GLN A 172 4.52 26.30 5.37
CA GLN A 172 3.37 27.17 5.62
C GLN A 172 3.68 28.23 6.67
N ILE A 173 4.33 27.87 7.78
CA ILE A 173 4.75 28.81 8.82
C ILE A 173 5.67 29.87 8.22
N LYS A 174 6.69 29.48 7.45
CA LYS A 174 7.62 30.41 6.79
C LYS A 174 6.89 31.37 5.87
N GLU A 175 5.99 30.86 5.00
CA GLU A 175 5.20 31.70 4.12
C GLU A 175 4.35 32.73 4.87
N VAL A 176 3.69 32.32 5.96
CA VAL A 176 2.88 33.23 6.78
C VAL A 176 3.75 34.28 7.45
N GLN A 177 4.91 33.88 7.99
CA GLN A 177 5.86 34.82 8.60
C GLN A 177 6.40 35.84 7.59
N GLU A 178 6.71 35.41 6.37
CA GLU A 178 7.19 36.31 5.30
C GLU A 178 6.11 37.31 4.87
N LYS A 179 4.86 36.86 4.74
CA LYS A 179 3.73 37.70 4.33
C LYS A 179 3.17 38.56 5.46
N SER A 180 3.43 38.22 6.70
CA SER A 180 2.94 38.95 7.86
C SER A 180 3.53 40.36 7.96
N LYS A 181 2.69 41.32 8.19
CA LYS A 181 3.09 42.72 8.54
C LYS A 181 3.58 42.81 9.98
N VAL A 182 3.15 41.89 10.83
CA VAL A 182 3.53 41.78 12.23
C VAL A 182 4.74 40.92 12.35
N LYS A 183 5.85 41.43 12.86
CA LYS A 183 7.15 40.73 12.95
C LYS A 183 7.55 40.41 14.38
N THR A 184 6.99 41.07 15.35
CA THR A 184 7.30 40.89 16.77
C THR A 184 6.06 40.57 17.58
N PHE A 185 6.26 40.00 18.77
CA PHE A 185 5.17 39.74 19.70
C PHE A 185 4.52 41.04 20.18
N ASP A 186 5.28 42.09 20.40
CA ASP A 186 4.77 43.42 20.81
C ASP A 186 3.89 44.04 19.73
N GLU A 187 4.31 43.95 18.46
CA GLU A 187 3.47 44.39 17.34
C GLU A 187 2.17 43.58 17.26
N LEU A 188 2.20 42.27 17.56
CA LEU A 188 1.00 41.44 17.58
C LEU A 188 0.02 41.89 18.67
N LEU A 189 0.48 42.20 19.85
CA LEU A 189 -0.35 42.71 20.95
C LEU A 189 -0.98 44.02 20.58
N GLN A 190 -0.29 44.88 19.85
CA GLN A 190 -0.82 46.19 19.42
C GLN A 190 -1.84 46.10 18.27
N THR A 191 -1.99 44.97 17.60
CA THR A 191 -3.03 44.77 16.57
C THR A 191 -4.41 44.50 17.12
N LEU A 192 -4.52 44.14 18.40
CA LEU A 192 -5.76 43.86 19.11
C LEU A 192 -6.17 45.11 19.97
N GLU A 193 -7.47 45.22 20.30
CA GLU A 193 -7.90 46.20 21.30
C GLU A 193 -7.19 45.88 22.63
N HIS A 194 -6.36 46.80 23.08
CA HIS A 194 -5.60 46.69 24.33
C HIS A 194 -5.63 48.02 25.08
N TRP A 195 -5.39 47.96 26.38
CA TRP A 195 -5.12 49.13 27.22
C TRP A 195 -3.92 48.80 28.11
N ASP A 196 -3.11 49.80 28.34
CA ASP A 196 -2.00 49.72 29.26
C ASP A 196 -2.52 49.83 30.71
N ILE A 197 -1.96 49.03 31.60
CA ILE A 197 -2.24 49.14 33.04
C ILE A 197 -1.03 49.83 33.65
N ASP A 198 -1.24 51.02 34.13
CA ASP A 198 -0.23 51.83 34.85
C ASP A 198 0.12 51.17 36.21
#